data_a2cdc71addb6698df2e92e566a9ac7f8
#
_entry.id   a2cdc71addb6698df2e92e566a9ac7f8
#
_cell.length_a   1.000
_cell.length_b   1.000
_cell.length_c   1.000
_cell.angle_alpha   90.00
_cell.angle_beta   90.00
_cell.angle_gamma   90.00
#
_symmetry.space_group_name_H-M   'P 1'
#
loop_
_entity.id
_entity.type
_entity.pdbx_description
1 polymer ?
#
loop_
_entity_poly.entity_id
_entity_poly.type
_entity_poly.pdbx_seq_one_letter_code
_entity_poly.pdbx_strand_id
1 'polypeptide(L)'
;ISADCHAGAELLEYRPFLDKEYVSQFDAWAETYEVPYEDLKGPDGPRNWDSDRRLADMEADGIVAEVIYPNTIPPFYPKSSLTYQPPPANSGDAARRWAGLRAHNRWLADFCSRTPGRRVGICQINLHDIEASIKEIRWAKSAGLTGGILLPGVPPGVGLPELYDINYYGPLWAACEELGMPVNHHGGSASPAMTEAVESPVIF
;
A
#
# COMPACT_ATOMS: atom_id res chain seq x y z
N ILE A 1 19.89 8.57 -2.26
CA ILE A 1 18.70 7.72 -2.01
C ILE A 1 17.51 8.65 -1.88
N SER A 2 16.43 8.35 -2.58
CA SER A 2 15.12 8.97 -2.36
C SER A 2 14.29 8.11 -1.43
N ALA A 3 13.78 8.68 -0.33
CA ALA A 3 13.13 7.93 0.73
C ALA A 3 11.59 8.10 0.74
N ASP A 4 11.05 8.84 -0.20
CA ASP A 4 9.62 9.13 -0.32
C ASP A 4 9.22 9.10 -1.80
N CYS A 5 9.37 7.91 -2.39
CA CYS A 5 8.96 7.65 -3.75
C CYS A 5 7.67 6.84 -3.77
N HIS A 6 6.88 7.00 -4.82
CA HIS A 6 5.60 6.31 -4.97
C HIS A 6 5.56 5.47 -6.25
N ALA A 7 4.98 4.28 -6.16
CA ALA A 7 4.69 3.42 -7.30
C ALA A 7 3.43 2.57 -7.05
N GLY A 8 2.80 2.15 -8.14
CA GLY A 8 1.66 1.26 -8.12
C GLY A 8 1.36 0.80 -9.54
N ALA A 9 0.74 -0.36 -9.71
CA ALA A 9 0.40 -0.90 -11.01
C ALA A 9 -0.60 -0.01 -11.78
N GLU A 10 -0.54 -0.08 -13.09
CA GLU A 10 -1.72 0.25 -13.89
C GLU A 10 -2.86 -0.72 -13.51
N LEU A 11 -4.09 -0.27 -13.54
CA LEU A 11 -5.21 -0.96 -12.89
C LEU A 11 -5.28 -2.46 -13.24
N LEU A 12 -5.24 -2.79 -14.53
CA LEU A 12 -5.40 -4.17 -14.98
C LEU A 12 -4.17 -5.05 -14.74
N GLU A 13 -3.02 -4.45 -14.51
CA GLU A 13 -1.79 -5.16 -14.17
C GLU A 13 -1.83 -5.82 -12.78
N TYR A 14 -2.79 -5.45 -11.92
CA TYR A 14 -3.00 -6.17 -10.66
C TYR A 14 -3.64 -7.55 -10.84
N ARG A 15 -4.32 -7.80 -11.96
CA ARG A 15 -5.08 -9.03 -12.21
C ARG A 15 -4.28 -10.33 -12.00
N PRO A 16 -3.04 -10.48 -12.51
CA PRO A 16 -2.22 -11.68 -12.32
C PRO A 16 -1.82 -11.94 -10.87
N PHE A 17 -1.84 -10.91 -10.03
CA PHE A 17 -1.40 -10.96 -8.64
C PHE A 17 -2.53 -11.23 -7.65
N LEU A 18 -3.78 -11.26 -8.11
CA LEU A 18 -4.94 -11.58 -7.29
C LEU A 18 -5.05 -13.09 -7.01
N ASP A 19 -5.58 -13.44 -5.85
CA ASP A 19 -6.03 -14.80 -5.60
C ASP A 19 -7.15 -15.16 -6.58
N LYS A 20 -7.12 -16.38 -7.11
CA LYS A 20 -7.98 -16.83 -8.21
C LYS A 20 -9.47 -16.63 -7.96
N GLU A 21 -9.90 -16.77 -6.72
CA GLU A 21 -11.32 -16.59 -6.32
C GLU A 21 -11.84 -15.17 -6.46
N TYR A 22 -10.94 -14.17 -6.51
CA TYR A 22 -11.32 -12.76 -6.65
C TYR A 22 -11.21 -12.22 -8.07
N VAL A 23 -10.64 -12.98 -9.02
CA VAL A 23 -10.37 -12.49 -10.38
C VAL A 23 -11.63 -12.04 -11.11
N SER A 24 -12.71 -12.85 -11.08
CA SER A 24 -13.98 -12.46 -11.75
C SER A 24 -14.62 -11.24 -11.09
N GLN A 25 -14.48 -11.10 -9.78
CA GLN A 25 -14.99 -9.94 -9.05
C GLN A 25 -14.16 -8.68 -9.36
N PHE A 26 -12.86 -8.87 -9.56
CA PHE A 26 -11.97 -7.79 -9.98
C PHE A 26 -12.30 -7.31 -11.40
N ASP A 27 -12.51 -8.22 -12.34
CA ASP A 27 -12.87 -7.87 -13.71
C ASP A 27 -14.14 -7.00 -13.74
N ALA A 28 -15.19 -7.42 -13.00
CA ALA A 28 -16.45 -6.66 -12.91
C ALA A 28 -16.28 -5.31 -12.16
N TRP A 29 -15.43 -5.25 -11.15
CA TRP A 29 -15.12 -4.00 -10.44
C TRP A 29 -14.33 -3.04 -11.33
N ALA A 30 -13.32 -3.53 -12.05
CA ALA A 30 -12.47 -2.73 -12.92
C ALA A 30 -13.20 -2.09 -14.08
N GLU A 31 -14.23 -2.75 -14.64
CA GLU A 31 -15.09 -2.20 -15.70
C GLU A 31 -15.80 -0.89 -15.28
N THR A 32 -16.06 -0.72 -13.99
CA THR A 32 -16.77 0.44 -13.44
C THR A 32 -15.87 1.43 -12.74
N TYR A 33 -14.59 1.06 -12.53
CA TYR A 33 -13.65 1.88 -11.80
C TYR A 33 -12.99 2.92 -12.70
N GLU A 34 -12.99 4.15 -12.25
CA GLU A 34 -12.23 5.24 -12.90
C GLU A 34 -11.17 5.75 -11.92
N VAL A 35 -9.94 5.81 -12.38
CA VAL A 35 -8.83 6.38 -11.61
C VAL A 35 -9.14 7.85 -11.27
N PRO A 36 -9.16 8.23 -10.00
CA PRO A 36 -9.53 9.59 -9.60
C PRO A 36 -8.40 10.61 -9.80
N TYR A 37 -7.19 10.17 -10.05
CA TYR A 37 -5.99 11.03 -10.13
C TYR A 37 -5.62 11.32 -11.57
N GLU A 38 -5.55 12.61 -11.92
CA GLU A 38 -5.24 13.05 -13.28
C GLU A 38 -3.79 12.79 -13.66
N ASP A 39 -2.86 12.86 -12.71
CA ASP A 39 -1.44 12.55 -12.90
C ASP A 39 -1.19 11.09 -13.31
N LEU A 40 -2.05 10.16 -12.90
CA LEU A 40 -1.98 8.76 -13.33
C LEU A 40 -2.55 8.52 -14.73
N LYS A 41 -3.35 9.44 -15.26
CA LYS A 41 -3.94 9.35 -16.62
C LYS A 41 -3.07 9.99 -17.70
N GLY A 42 -2.19 10.88 -17.32
CA GLY A 42 -1.36 11.65 -18.24
C GLY A 42 -0.15 10.89 -18.77
N PRO A 43 0.68 11.56 -19.61
CA PRO A 43 1.88 10.95 -20.19
C PRO A 43 2.93 10.55 -19.14
N ASP A 44 2.84 11.08 -17.94
CA ASP A 44 3.73 10.77 -16.82
C ASP A 44 3.21 9.62 -15.95
N GLY A 45 1.97 9.20 -16.10
CA GLY A 45 1.39 8.06 -15.38
C GLY A 45 2.28 6.80 -15.38
N PRO A 46 2.83 6.38 -16.53
CA PRO A 46 3.71 5.22 -16.62
C PRO A 46 4.94 5.24 -15.70
N ARG A 47 5.39 6.39 -15.19
CA ARG A 47 6.46 6.43 -14.17
C ARG A 47 6.15 5.61 -12.92
N ASN A 48 4.86 5.33 -12.66
CA ASN A 48 4.43 4.54 -11.50
C ASN A 48 4.63 3.02 -11.69
N TRP A 49 4.64 2.53 -12.92
CA TRP A 49 4.67 1.09 -13.22
C TRP A 49 5.65 0.66 -14.33
N ASP A 50 6.11 1.58 -15.19
CA ASP A 50 7.15 1.28 -16.18
C ASP A 50 8.52 1.28 -15.52
N SER A 51 9.06 0.07 -15.33
CA SER A 51 10.33 -0.15 -14.63
C SER A 51 11.51 0.50 -15.34
N ASP A 52 11.55 0.45 -16.68
CA ASP A 52 12.69 0.93 -17.46
C ASP A 52 12.69 2.46 -17.53
N ARG A 53 11.52 3.05 -17.76
CA ARG A 53 11.35 4.51 -17.71
C ARG A 53 11.76 5.07 -16.36
N ARG A 54 11.26 4.44 -15.27
CA ARG A 54 11.57 4.89 -13.91
C ARG A 54 13.07 4.79 -13.61
N LEU A 55 13.72 3.72 -14.05
CA LEU A 55 15.16 3.57 -13.89
C LEU A 55 15.93 4.68 -14.65
N ALA A 56 15.51 5.00 -15.87
CA ALA A 56 16.11 6.08 -16.64
C ALA A 56 15.93 7.46 -15.96
N ASP A 57 14.75 7.73 -15.39
CA ASP A 57 14.48 8.95 -14.61
C ASP A 57 15.40 9.01 -13.36
N MET A 58 15.54 7.89 -12.63
CA MET A 58 16.45 7.81 -11.48
C MET A 58 17.91 8.09 -11.87
N GLU A 59 18.38 7.54 -12.99
CA GLU A 59 19.75 7.80 -13.48
C GLU A 59 19.94 9.27 -13.84
N ALA A 60 18.96 9.89 -14.51
CA ALA A 60 19.00 11.29 -14.89
C ALA A 60 19.05 12.23 -13.67
N ASP A 61 18.36 11.85 -12.59
CA ASP A 61 18.29 12.62 -11.35
C ASP A 61 19.42 12.28 -10.35
N GLY A 62 20.31 11.33 -10.69
CA GLY A 62 21.37 10.87 -9.81
C GLY A 62 20.88 10.09 -8.58
N ILE A 63 19.70 9.47 -8.67
CA ILE A 63 19.10 8.66 -7.59
C ILE A 63 19.63 7.23 -7.68
N VAL A 64 20.44 6.84 -6.73
CA VAL A 64 21.04 5.50 -6.68
C VAL A 64 20.05 4.43 -6.24
N ALA A 65 19.17 4.76 -5.30
CA ALA A 65 18.12 3.85 -4.81
C ALA A 65 16.92 4.64 -4.29
N GLU A 66 15.78 3.96 -4.23
CA GLU A 66 14.52 4.55 -3.76
C GLU A 66 13.78 3.64 -2.79
N VAL A 67 13.07 4.25 -1.83
CA VAL A 67 12.08 3.59 -0.98
C VAL A 67 10.69 3.87 -1.55
N ILE A 68 9.91 2.83 -1.79
CA ILE A 68 8.67 2.93 -2.56
C ILE A 68 7.45 2.72 -1.67
N TYR A 69 6.65 3.77 -1.56
CA TYR A 69 5.29 3.78 -1.01
C TYR A 69 4.25 3.46 -2.09
N PRO A 70 3.07 2.94 -1.73
CA PRO A 70 1.98 2.76 -2.69
C PRO A 70 1.50 4.11 -3.24
N ASN A 71 1.17 4.15 -4.54
CA ASN A 71 0.64 5.32 -5.23
C ASN A 71 -0.73 5.09 -5.87
N THR A 72 -0.96 3.93 -6.45
CA THR A 72 -2.26 3.63 -7.06
C THR A 72 -3.21 3.02 -6.03
N ILE A 73 -4.51 3.23 -6.24
CA ILE A 73 -5.52 2.61 -5.37
C ILE A 73 -5.51 1.09 -5.58
N PRO A 74 -5.36 0.30 -4.50
CA PRO A 74 -5.42 -1.15 -4.62
C PRO A 74 -6.78 -1.64 -5.13
N PRO A 75 -6.84 -2.81 -5.78
CA PRO A 75 -8.11 -3.42 -6.20
C PRO A 75 -9.19 -3.41 -5.12
N PHE A 76 -10.43 -3.17 -5.53
CA PHE A 76 -11.63 -3.14 -4.68
C PHE A 76 -11.77 -1.96 -3.72
N TYR A 77 -10.79 -1.09 -3.64
CA TYR A 77 -10.94 0.11 -2.81
C TYR A 77 -11.85 1.13 -3.50
N PRO A 78 -12.63 1.91 -2.72
CA PRO A 78 -13.50 2.94 -3.29
C PRO A 78 -12.69 4.08 -3.89
N LYS A 79 -13.31 4.86 -4.75
CA LYS A 79 -12.79 6.14 -5.26
C LYS A 79 -12.75 7.16 -4.11
N SER A 80 -11.79 7.01 -3.23
CA SER A 80 -11.53 7.97 -2.15
C SER A 80 -10.13 8.53 -2.31
N SER A 81 -9.85 9.63 -1.64
CA SER A 81 -8.47 10.11 -1.60
C SER A 81 -7.55 9.04 -1.01
N LEU A 82 -6.29 9.05 -1.37
CA LEU A 82 -5.27 8.21 -0.73
C LEU A 82 -5.21 8.45 0.80
N THR A 83 -5.74 9.60 1.24
CA THR A 83 -5.72 10.04 2.63
C THR A 83 -6.86 9.49 3.48
N TYR A 84 -7.96 9.06 2.86
CA TYR A 84 -9.11 8.55 3.59
C TYR A 84 -9.70 7.33 2.91
N GLN A 85 -9.73 6.23 3.63
CA GLN A 85 -10.40 5.00 3.22
C GLN A 85 -11.56 4.73 4.16
N PRO A 86 -12.82 4.82 3.70
CA PRO A 86 -13.95 4.48 4.54
C PRO A 86 -13.86 3.03 4.97
N PRO A 87 -14.37 2.68 6.16
CA PRO A 87 -14.36 1.30 6.63
C PRO A 87 -15.07 0.38 5.63
N PRO A 88 -14.71 -0.91 5.56
CA PRO A 88 -15.41 -1.87 4.73
C PRO A 88 -16.89 -1.94 5.09
N ALA A 89 -17.76 -2.02 4.07
CA ALA A 89 -19.20 -2.06 4.27
C ALA A 89 -19.69 -3.37 4.97
N ASN A 90 -18.95 -4.45 4.80
CA ASN A 90 -19.23 -5.77 5.39
C ASN A 90 -17.97 -6.67 5.28
N SER A 91 -18.07 -7.88 5.81
CA SER A 91 -16.96 -8.85 5.80
C SER A 91 -16.52 -9.27 4.39
N GLY A 92 -17.44 -9.34 3.44
CA GLY A 92 -17.11 -9.64 2.04
C GLY A 92 -16.32 -8.51 1.38
N ASP A 93 -16.67 -7.26 1.68
CA ASP A 93 -15.91 -6.09 1.23
C ASP A 93 -14.52 -6.04 1.88
N ALA A 94 -14.44 -6.32 3.18
CA ALA A 94 -13.16 -6.42 3.88
C ALA A 94 -12.24 -7.48 3.26
N ALA A 95 -12.79 -8.67 2.93
CA ALA A 95 -12.03 -9.74 2.31
C ALA A 95 -11.51 -9.37 0.91
N ARG A 96 -12.35 -8.72 0.09
CA ARG A 96 -11.93 -8.23 -1.25
C ARG A 96 -10.83 -7.18 -1.14
N ARG A 97 -10.99 -6.18 -0.27
CA ARG A 97 -9.95 -5.15 -0.06
C ARG A 97 -8.65 -5.76 0.42
N TRP A 98 -8.72 -6.73 1.32
CA TRP A 98 -7.53 -7.46 1.75
C TRP A 98 -6.85 -8.22 0.61
N ALA A 99 -7.62 -8.86 -0.26
CA ALA A 99 -7.09 -9.48 -1.47
C ALA A 99 -6.43 -8.43 -2.41
N GLY A 100 -7.02 -7.25 -2.54
CA GLY A 100 -6.45 -6.14 -3.30
C GLY A 100 -5.12 -5.63 -2.74
N LEU A 101 -5.02 -5.46 -1.41
CA LEU A 101 -3.75 -5.10 -0.77
C LEU A 101 -2.67 -6.15 -1.02
N ARG A 102 -3.00 -7.43 -0.90
CA ARG A 102 -2.06 -8.50 -1.20
C ARG A 102 -1.64 -8.50 -2.67
N ALA A 103 -2.55 -8.25 -3.59
CA ALA A 103 -2.21 -8.14 -5.01
C ALA A 103 -1.21 -7.00 -5.25
N HIS A 104 -1.40 -5.85 -4.61
CA HIS A 104 -0.43 -4.76 -4.66
C HIS A 104 0.94 -5.18 -4.10
N ASN A 105 0.99 -5.84 -2.95
CA ASN A 105 2.25 -6.29 -2.37
C ASN A 105 3.00 -7.26 -3.29
N ARG A 106 2.28 -8.17 -3.97
CA ARG A 106 2.87 -9.11 -4.93
C ARG A 106 3.41 -8.41 -6.16
N TRP A 107 2.63 -7.47 -6.70
CA TRP A 107 3.08 -6.63 -7.81
C TRP A 107 4.33 -5.83 -7.43
N LEU A 108 4.34 -5.21 -6.25
CA LEU A 108 5.47 -4.41 -5.79
C LEU A 108 6.74 -5.26 -5.60
N ALA A 109 6.60 -6.48 -5.10
CA ALA A 109 7.72 -7.41 -4.98
C ALA A 109 8.31 -7.77 -6.36
N ASP A 110 7.45 -8.07 -7.34
CA ASP A 110 7.86 -8.30 -8.73
C ASP A 110 8.54 -7.06 -9.31
N PHE A 111 7.93 -5.89 -9.14
CA PHE A 111 8.47 -4.63 -9.64
C PHE A 111 9.86 -4.30 -9.05
N CYS A 112 10.05 -4.48 -7.75
CA CYS A 112 11.34 -4.26 -7.10
C CYS A 112 12.39 -5.29 -7.53
N SER A 113 11.97 -6.53 -7.80
CA SER A 113 12.88 -7.60 -8.22
C SER A 113 13.54 -7.36 -9.57
N ARG A 114 12.93 -6.54 -10.44
CA ARG A 114 13.46 -6.19 -11.77
C ARG A 114 14.74 -5.35 -11.72
N THR A 115 14.97 -4.66 -10.59
CA THR A 115 16.17 -3.79 -10.40
C THR A 115 16.76 -4.01 -9.01
N PRO A 116 17.42 -5.15 -8.77
CA PRO A 116 17.98 -5.50 -7.46
C PRO A 116 18.91 -4.40 -6.92
N GLY A 117 18.73 -4.05 -5.64
CA GLY A 117 19.53 -3.03 -4.97
C GLY A 117 19.17 -1.57 -5.31
N ARG A 118 18.20 -1.36 -6.20
CA ARG A 118 17.76 -0.03 -6.60
C ARG A 118 16.42 0.38 -5.99
N ARG A 119 15.59 -0.59 -5.61
CA ARG A 119 14.22 -0.38 -5.11
C ARG A 119 13.97 -1.14 -3.83
N VAL A 120 13.37 -0.47 -2.86
CA VAL A 120 13.01 -1.01 -1.55
C VAL A 120 11.51 -0.75 -1.35
N GLY A 121 10.71 -1.79 -1.57
CA GLY A 121 9.25 -1.67 -1.48
C GLY A 121 8.73 -1.80 -0.05
N ILE A 122 7.68 -1.04 0.26
CA ILE A 122 6.97 -1.03 1.55
C ILE A 122 5.70 -1.86 1.44
N CYS A 123 5.53 -2.83 2.34
CA CYS A 123 4.39 -3.74 2.38
C CYS A 123 3.16 -3.06 3.00
N GLN A 124 2.01 -3.16 2.37
CA GLN A 124 0.73 -2.76 2.96
C GLN A 124 0.16 -3.88 3.83
N ILE A 125 -0.48 -3.52 4.94
CA ILE A 125 -1.08 -4.44 5.91
C ILE A 125 -2.50 -4.02 6.27
N ASN A 126 -3.22 -4.89 6.98
CA ASN A 126 -4.57 -4.67 7.49
C ASN A 126 -4.59 -4.84 9.01
N LEU A 127 -5.05 -3.82 9.75
CA LEU A 127 -5.07 -3.85 11.21
C LEU A 127 -6.27 -4.60 11.81
N HIS A 128 -7.29 -4.91 11.02
CA HIS A 128 -8.46 -5.69 11.50
C HIS A 128 -8.17 -7.19 11.67
N ASP A 129 -7.11 -7.70 11.07
CA ASP A 129 -6.65 -9.08 11.19
C ASP A 129 -5.13 -9.10 11.37
N ILE A 130 -4.70 -9.08 12.63
CA ILE A 130 -3.29 -9.03 13.00
C ILE A 130 -2.57 -10.32 12.58
N GLU A 131 -3.21 -11.49 12.68
CA GLU A 131 -2.59 -12.75 12.27
C GLU A 131 -2.37 -12.81 10.76
N ALA A 132 -3.35 -12.38 9.96
CA ALA A 132 -3.21 -12.31 8.51
C ALA A 132 -2.11 -11.31 8.13
N SER A 133 -2.03 -10.17 8.82
CA SER A 133 -0.98 -9.17 8.59
C SER A 133 0.41 -9.69 8.95
N ILE A 134 0.56 -10.43 10.03
CA ILE A 134 1.84 -11.07 10.38
C ILE A 134 2.27 -12.08 9.30
N LYS A 135 1.33 -12.89 8.80
CA LYS A 135 1.61 -13.81 7.68
C LYS A 135 2.06 -13.07 6.43
N GLU A 136 1.39 -11.95 6.13
CA GLU A 136 1.75 -11.11 4.98
C GLU A 136 3.13 -10.46 5.16
N ILE A 137 3.48 -9.97 6.35
CA ILE A 137 4.80 -9.41 6.65
C ILE A 137 5.90 -10.45 6.47
N ARG A 138 5.69 -11.68 6.95
CA ARG A 138 6.65 -12.78 6.77
C ARG A 138 6.84 -13.12 5.29
N TRP A 139 5.73 -13.16 4.54
CA TRP A 139 5.78 -13.34 3.10
C TRP A 139 6.53 -12.19 2.42
N ALA A 140 6.20 -10.93 2.73
CA ALA A 140 6.80 -9.73 2.16
C ALA A 140 8.33 -9.72 2.36
N LYS A 141 8.78 -10.06 3.58
CA LYS A 141 10.22 -10.20 3.89
C LYS A 141 10.88 -11.25 2.99
N SER A 142 10.25 -12.43 2.84
CA SER A 142 10.77 -13.51 1.99
C SER A 142 10.76 -13.17 0.50
N ALA A 143 9.83 -12.32 0.07
CA ALA A 143 9.69 -11.84 -1.30
C ALA A 143 10.58 -10.63 -1.62
N GLY A 144 11.38 -10.15 -0.68
CA GLY A 144 12.32 -9.05 -0.90
C GLY A 144 11.76 -7.65 -0.64
N LEU A 145 10.55 -7.51 -0.10
CA LEU A 145 10.03 -6.23 0.37
C LEU A 145 10.65 -5.89 1.73
N THR A 146 11.80 -5.24 1.70
CA THR A 146 12.60 -4.94 2.91
C THR A 146 12.41 -3.51 3.41
N GLY A 147 11.59 -2.70 2.74
CA GLY A 147 11.26 -1.33 3.16
C GLY A 147 10.41 -1.27 4.43
N GLY A 148 9.91 -2.39 4.89
CA GLY A 148 9.08 -2.47 6.08
C GLY A 148 7.59 -2.51 5.75
N ILE A 149 6.77 -2.13 6.73
CA ILE A 149 5.33 -2.02 6.59
C ILE A 149 4.89 -0.55 6.49
N LEU A 150 3.79 -0.30 5.77
CA LEU A 150 3.06 0.95 5.87
C LEU A 150 1.98 0.79 6.94
N LEU A 151 2.09 1.56 8.02
CA LEU A 151 1.12 1.55 9.11
C LEU A 151 -0.15 2.27 8.67
N PRO A 152 -1.30 1.58 8.57
CA PRO A 152 -2.57 2.24 8.27
C PRO A 152 -3.01 3.16 9.41
N GLY A 153 -3.76 4.20 9.07
CA GLY A 153 -4.44 5.01 10.08
C GLY A 153 -5.55 4.25 10.79
N VAL A 154 -5.82 4.63 12.02
CA VAL A 154 -6.95 4.13 12.81
C VAL A 154 -7.94 5.27 13.01
N PRO A 155 -8.83 5.53 12.04
CA PRO A 155 -9.82 6.58 12.19
C PRO A 155 -10.82 6.22 13.30
N PRO A 156 -11.41 7.24 13.98
CA PRO A 156 -12.44 7.01 14.97
C PRO A 156 -13.62 6.18 14.41
N GLY A 157 -14.16 5.30 15.24
CA GLY A 157 -15.36 4.53 14.89
C GLY A 157 -15.14 3.26 14.07
N VAL A 158 -13.90 2.90 13.72
CA VAL A 158 -13.60 1.63 13.00
C VAL A 158 -13.53 0.41 13.92
N GLY A 159 -13.68 0.59 15.23
CA GLY A 159 -13.69 -0.52 16.19
C GLY A 159 -12.30 -1.11 16.47
N LEU A 160 -11.25 -0.43 16.10
CA LEU A 160 -9.88 -0.80 16.44
C LEU A 160 -9.39 -0.02 17.66
N PRO A 161 -8.56 -0.63 18.52
CA PRO A 161 -7.92 0.09 19.62
C PRO A 161 -6.84 1.05 19.09
N GLU A 162 -6.41 1.95 19.95
CA GLU A 162 -5.31 2.86 19.66
C GLU A 162 -4.00 2.08 19.38
N LEU A 163 -3.17 2.60 18.49
CA LEU A 163 -1.96 1.91 18.00
C LEU A 163 -0.94 1.55 19.10
N TYR A 164 -1.02 2.17 20.26
CA TYR A 164 -0.18 1.86 21.43
C TYR A 164 -0.78 0.76 22.34
N ASP A 165 -1.94 0.18 22.01
CA ASP A 165 -2.48 -0.97 22.74
C ASP A 165 -1.63 -2.21 22.47
N ILE A 166 -0.74 -2.51 23.41
CA ILE A 166 0.20 -3.62 23.30
C ILE A 166 -0.49 -4.99 23.34
N ASN A 167 -1.66 -5.10 23.93
CA ASN A 167 -2.39 -6.37 23.99
C ASN A 167 -2.93 -6.74 22.60
N TYR A 168 -3.30 -5.73 21.80
CA TYR A 168 -3.81 -5.95 20.43
C TYR A 168 -2.67 -5.98 19.40
N TYR A 169 -1.80 -4.97 19.39
CA TYR A 169 -0.77 -4.83 18.37
C TYR A 169 0.60 -5.42 18.74
N GLY A 170 0.80 -5.83 19.99
CA GLY A 170 2.06 -6.40 20.43
C GLY A 170 2.62 -7.54 19.58
N PRO A 171 1.78 -8.51 19.12
CA PRO A 171 2.24 -9.56 18.21
C PRO A 171 2.72 -9.01 16.84
N LEU A 172 2.10 -7.94 16.34
CA LEU A 172 2.50 -7.28 15.09
C LEU A 172 3.88 -6.62 15.25
N TRP A 173 4.07 -5.86 16.35
CA TRP A 173 5.35 -5.21 16.64
C TRP A 173 6.46 -6.21 16.83
N ALA A 174 6.20 -7.29 17.55
CA ALA A 174 7.16 -8.37 17.74
C ALA A 174 7.57 -9.04 16.41
N ALA A 175 6.63 -9.24 15.50
CA ALA A 175 6.93 -9.77 14.17
C ALA A 175 7.78 -8.80 13.35
N CYS A 176 7.51 -7.51 13.42
CA CYS A 176 8.33 -6.49 12.74
C CYS A 176 9.75 -6.46 13.29
N GLU A 177 9.91 -6.52 14.63
CA GLU A 177 11.22 -6.57 15.28
C GLU A 177 12.00 -7.84 14.92
N GLU A 178 11.37 -9.02 15.03
CA GLU A 178 11.97 -10.32 14.69
C GLU A 178 12.52 -10.34 13.26
N LEU A 179 11.76 -9.76 12.31
CA LEU A 179 12.10 -9.76 10.90
C LEU A 179 12.96 -8.57 10.46
N GLY A 180 13.23 -7.62 11.34
CA GLY A 180 13.89 -6.36 10.99
C GLY A 180 13.11 -5.59 9.92
N MET A 181 11.77 -5.51 10.06
CA MET A 181 10.88 -4.77 9.17
C MET A 181 10.59 -3.40 9.77
N PRO A 182 11.07 -2.30 9.19
CA PRO A 182 10.73 -0.96 9.65
C PRO A 182 9.21 -0.72 9.65
N VAL A 183 8.75 0.08 10.59
CA VAL A 183 7.37 0.56 10.62
C VAL A 183 7.35 1.98 10.07
N ASN A 184 6.74 2.16 8.90
CA ASN A 184 6.67 3.44 8.23
C ASN A 184 5.31 4.08 8.48
N HIS A 185 5.33 5.37 8.70
CA HIS A 185 4.16 6.23 8.79
C HIS A 185 4.23 7.26 7.67
N HIS A 186 3.15 7.42 6.93
CA HIS A 186 3.09 8.36 5.82
C HIS A 186 1.84 9.23 5.91
N GLY A 187 1.98 10.52 5.66
CA GLY A 187 0.85 11.43 5.56
C GLY A 187 -0.15 10.92 4.51
N GLY A 188 -1.42 10.85 4.88
CA GLY A 188 -2.45 10.36 3.98
C GLY A 188 -2.80 8.88 4.15
N SER A 189 -1.87 7.98 4.34
CA SER A 189 -2.16 6.55 4.54
C SER A 189 -2.45 6.19 6.00
N ALA A 190 -1.98 7.01 6.93
CA ALA A 190 -2.17 6.82 8.36
C ALA A 190 -2.92 7.98 9.04
N SER A 191 -3.42 8.94 8.28
CA SER A 191 -4.15 10.08 8.85
C SER A 191 -5.64 9.75 8.99
N PRO A 192 -6.28 10.15 10.08
CA PRO A 192 -7.73 10.21 10.15
C PRO A 192 -8.27 11.16 9.08
N ALA A 193 -9.56 11.06 8.78
CA ALA A 193 -10.20 11.87 7.75
C ALA A 193 -9.76 13.34 7.79
N MET A 194 -9.09 13.80 6.76
CA MET A 194 -8.58 15.17 6.65
C MET A 194 -9.67 16.23 6.71
N THR A 195 -10.94 15.86 6.52
CA THR A 195 -12.10 16.76 6.65
C THR A 195 -12.31 17.30 8.06
N GLU A 196 -11.83 16.60 9.09
CA GLU A 196 -11.89 17.09 10.47
C GLU A 196 -10.56 17.71 10.92
N ALA A 197 -9.48 17.44 10.23
CA ALA A 197 -8.15 17.92 10.58
C ALA A 197 -7.84 19.32 10.04
N VAL A 198 -8.60 19.82 9.06
CA VAL A 198 -8.38 21.14 8.45
C VAL A 198 -8.65 22.30 9.44
N GLU A 199 -9.38 22.03 10.53
CA GLU A 199 -9.60 23.02 11.59
C GLU A 199 -8.58 22.94 12.74
N SER A 200 -7.67 21.97 12.73
CA SER A 200 -6.64 21.84 13.75
C SER A 200 -5.34 22.52 13.31
N PRO A 201 -4.86 23.55 14.01
CA PRO A 201 -3.58 24.20 13.70
C PRO A 201 -2.35 23.36 14.07
N VAL A 202 -2.52 22.10 14.43
CA VAL A 202 -1.45 21.20 14.86
C VAL A 202 -1.36 20.01 13.89
N ILE A 203 -1.05 20.31 12.66
CA ILE A 203 -0.58 19.28 11.72
C ILE A 203 0.85 19.64 11.37
N PHE A 204 1.78 19.46 12.28
CA PHE A 204 3.24 19.38 12.02
C PHE A 204 4.01 19.55 13.32
#